data_92795dd16f3e060d53ae5f42f87153af
#
_entry.id   92795dd16f3e060d53ae5f42f87153af
#
_cell.length_a   1.000
_cell.length_b   1.000
_cell.length_c   1.000
_cell.angle_alpha   90.00
_cell.angle_beta   90.00
_cell.angle_gamma   90.00
#
_symmetry.space_group_name_H-M   'P 1'
#
loop_
_entity.id
_entity.type
_entity.pdbx_description
1 polymer ?
#
loop_
_entity_poly.entity_id
_entity_poly.type
_entity_poly.pdbx_seq_one_letter_code
_entity_poly.pdbx_strand_id
1 'polypeptide(L)'
;MSRKTNQEEACNKVEGFREVCQTFTRKFTIAGKSESFVENYLLQISKLALFYERSPLDLSIEEVEEYLLCIRAKATPSLSTFKHLVYGLRQLYRIYHLKEMELTLPAVESPSTLPVVLSKEEVRRLLLTPKNQKHRLLIGTIYDGGLRISELINLQIKDVDFDRKMIHIRQSKYKKDRYVPISSMLVRGLKSYLDITDPQDYLFNGKVKGSQISETAIRWVLHRGIKRSGIKKRSVFTPFGTAMPHTCLRTAWIS
;
A
#
# COMPACT_ATOMS: atom_id res chain seq x y z
N MET A 1 9.26 7.27 16.61
CA MET A 1 9.60 5.90 17.04
C MET A 1 9.32 4.91 15.91
N SER A 2 10.22 3.97 15.64
CA SER A 2 10.05 2.92 14.63
C SER A 2 8.94 1.94 15.03
N ARG A 3 8.27 1.28 14.04
CA ARG A 3 7.22 0.28 14.30
C ARG A 3 7.71 -0.88 15.19
N LYS A 4 8.94 -1.34 14.98
CA LYS A 4 9.58 -2.40 15.79
C LYS A 4 9.84 -1.96 17.22
N THR A 5 10.15 -0.68 17.46
CA THR A 5 10.45 -0.14 18.79
C THR A 5 9.26 -0.24 19.75
N ASN A 6 8.03 0.09 19.31
CA ASN A 6 6.85 0.00 20.19
C ASN A 6 6.48 -1.45 20.54
N GLN A 7 6.64 -2.37 19.61
CA GLN A 7 6.35 -3.79 19.85
C GLN A 7 7.38 -4.39 20.81
N GLU A 8 8.66 -4.10 20.62
CA GLU A 8 9.74 -4.54 21.51
C GLU A 8 9.58 -3.94 22.92
N GLU A 9 9.23 -2.65 23.00
CA GLU A 9 8.97 -2.00 24.27
C GLU A 9 7.79 -2.63 25.01
N ALA A 10 6.68 -2.91 24.33
CA ALA A 10 5.53 -3.59 24.91
C ALA A 10 5.88 -5.01 25.39
N CYS A 11 6.65 -5.76 24.58
CA CYS A 11 7.11 -7.10 24.98
C CYS A 11 8.04 -7.12 26.18
N ASN A 12 8.71 -6.01 26.50
CA ASN A 12 9.61 -5.90 27.65
C ASN A 12 8.90 -5.35 28.89
N LYS A 13 7.88 -4.48 28.72
CA LYS A 13 7.17 -3.84 29.84
C LYS A 13 5.94 -4.60 30.30
N VAL A 14 5.28 -5.33 29.39
CA VAL A 14 4.00 -5.99 29.68
C VAL A 14 4.21 -7.49 29.78
N GLU A 15 3.89 -8.04 30.94
CA GLU A 15 4.00 -9.48 31.20
C GLU A 15 3.10 -10.28 30.24
N GLY A 16 3.62 -11.39 29.72
CA GLY A 16 2.90 -12.27 28.79
C GLY A 16 2.68 -11.71 27.37
N PHE A 17 2.92 -10.43 27.12
CA PHE A 17 2.62 -9.82 25.81
C PHE A 17 3.50 -10.38 24.68
N ARG A 18 4.69 -10.85 24.97
CA ARG A 18 5.56 -11.51 23.99
C ARG A 18 4.92 -12.78 23.42
N GLU A 19 4.26 -13.57 24.25
CA GLU A 19 3.53 -14.77 23.85
C GLU A 19 2.31 -14.45 22.99
N VAL A 20 1.61 -13.36 23.34
CA VAL A 20 0.49 -12.82 22.56
C VAL A 20 0.94 -12.47 21.14
N CYS A 21 2.06 -11.74 21.02
CA CYS A 21 2.63 -11.37 19.71
C CYS A 21 3.04 -12.59 18.90
N GLN A 22 3.70 -13.57 19.52
CA GLN A 22 4.12 -14.82 18.87
C GLN A 22 2.93 -15.62 18.38
N THR A 23 1.91 -15.78 19.22
CA THR A 23 0.68 -16.52 18.88
C THR A 23 -0.06 -15.82 17.74
N PHE A 24 -0.22 -14.50 17.80
CA PHE A 24 -0.85 -13.71 16.75
C PHE A 24 -0.09 -13.89 15.42
N THR A 25 1.22 -13.70 15.44
CA THR A 25 2.08 -13.86 14.26
C THR A 25 1.95 -15.26 13.67
N ARG A 26 2.12 -16.31 14.48
CA ARG A 26 2.01 -17.69 14.05
C ARG A 26 0.67 -18.00 13.36
N LYS A 27 -0.45 -17.62 14.00
CA LYS A 27 -1.80 -17.88 13.47
C LYS A 27 -2.00 -17.23 12.11
N PHE A 28 -1.57 -15.97 11.93
CA PHE A 28 -1.78 -15.25 10.68
C PHE A 28 -0.76 -15.62 9.59
N THR A 29 0.45 -16.05 9.95
CA THR A 29 1.41 -16.63 9.00
C THR A 29 0.88 -17.94 8.42
N ILE A 30 0.35 -18.84 9.28
CA ILE A 30 -0.30 -20.08 8.83
C ILE A 30 -1.52 -19.78 7.93
N ALA A 31 -2.29 -18.74 8.24
CA ALA A 31 -3.42 -18.28 7.43
C ALA A 31 -2.99 -17.56 6.12
N GLY A 32 -1.70 -17.50 5.80
CA GLY A 32 -1.17 -16.89 4.57
C GLY A 32 -1.31 -15.38 4.48
N LYS A 33 -1.45 -14.68 5.61
CA LYS A 33 -1.49 -13.21 5.65
C LYS A 33 -0.07 -12.64 5.48
N SER A 34 -0.01 -11.44 4.88
CA SER A 34 1.27 -10.76 4.67
C SER A 34 1.90 -10.29 5.98
N GLU A 35 3.22 -10.21 6.02
CA GLU A 35 3.96 -9.67 7.16
C GLU A 35 3.49 -8.26 7.54
N SER A 36 3.28 -7.38 6.55
CA SER A 36 2.78 -6.03 6.80
C SER A 36 1.36 -5.99 7.41
N PHE A 37 0.52 -7.00 7.16
CA PHE A 37 -0.77 -7.15 7.83
C PHE A 37 -0.56 -7.39 9.33
N VAL A 38 0.30 -8.35 9.67
CA VAL A 38 0.60 -8.70 11.06
C VAL A 38 1.24 -7.52 11.80
N GLU A 39 2.27 -6.90 11.20
CA GLU A 39 2.96 -5.74 11.78
C GLU A 39 2.03 -4.55 12.05
N ASN A 40 1.13 -4.22 11.11
CA ASN A 40 0.22 -3.10 11.29
C ASN A 40 -0.78 -3.32 12.43
N TYR A 41 -1.24 -4.54 12.62
CA TYR A 41 -2.15 -4.88 13.71
C TYR A 41 -1.42 -4.94 15.04
N LEU A 42 -0.29 -5.65 15.11
CA LEU A 42 0.52 -5.72 16.33
C LEU A 42 0.99 -4.34 16.79
N LEU A 43 1.37 -3.45 15.87
CA LEU A 43 1.72 -2.07 16.22
C LEU A 43 0.61 -1.36 17.02
N GLN A 44 -0.65 -1.53 16.64
CA GLN A 44 -1.75 -0.85 17.33
C GLN A 44 -2.10 -1.57 18.65
N ILE A 45 -2.04 -2.89 18.66
CA ILE A 45 -2.24 -3.69 19.87
C ILE A 45 -1.14 -3.38 20.91
N SER A 46 0.13 -3.25 20.47
CA SER A 46 1.24 -2.86 21.34
C SER A 46 1.06 -1.48 21.98
N LYS A 47 0.49 -0.52 21.24
CA LYS A 47 0.19 0.81 21.79
C LYS A 47 -0.88 0.76 22.89
N LEU A 48 -1.89 -0.08 22.74
CA LEU A 48 -2.90 -0.30 23.78
C LEU A 48 -2.26 -0.95 25.02
N ALA A 49 -1.43 -1.99 24.80
CA ALA A 49 -0.73 -2.66 25.89
C ALA A 49 0.19 -1.70 26.67
N LEU A 50 0.91 -0.83 25.97
CA LEU A 50 1.77 0.19 26.58
C LEU A 50 0.98 1.29 27.30
N PHE A 51 -0.24 1.59 26.84
CA PHE A 51 -1.07 2.63 27.46
C PHE A 51 -1.55 2.23 28.86
N TYR A 52 -1.93 0.96 29.03
CA TYR A 52 -2.37 0.41 30.30
C TYR A 52 -1.29 -0.35 31.09
N GLU A 53 -0.10 -0.55 30.47
CA GLU A 53 0.97 -1.41 30.98
C GLU A 53 0.49 -2.81 31.39
N ARG A 54 -0.57 -3.28 30.69
CA ARG A 54 -1.20 -4.59 30.87
C ARG A 54 -1.47 -5.26 29.53
N SER A 55 -1.59 -6.61 29.58
CA SER A 55 -1.99 -7.36 28.39
C SER A 55 -3.37 -6.94 27.90
N PRO A 56 -3.59 -6.74 26.60
CA PRO A 56 -4.91 -6.48 26.05
C PRO A 56 -5.95 -7.58 26.32
N LEU A 57 -5.50 -8.76 26.73
CA LEU A 57 -6.39 -9.87 27.11
C LEU A 57 -6.96 -9.72 28.52
N ASP A 58 -6.32 -8.89 29.37
CA ASP A 58 -6.68 -8.67 30.77
C ASP A 58 -7.44 -7.35 30.98
N LEU A 59 -7.73 -6.63 29.88
CA LEU A 59 -8.51 -5.39 29.91
C LEU A 59 -10.01 -5.68 29.89
N SER A 60 -10.78 -4.83 30.59
CA SER A 60 -12.23 -4.87 30.49
C SER A 60 -12.72 -4.23 29.18
N ILE A 61 -14.01 -4.46 28.87
CA ILE A 61 -14.66 -3.85 27.69
C ILE A 61 -14.62 -2.33 27.80
N GLU A 62 -14.92 -1.79 28.99
CA GLU A 62 -14.97 -0.36 29.27
C GLU A 62 -13.60 0.29 29.09
N GLU A 63 -12.51 -0.34 29.54
CA GLU A 63 -11.14 0.14 29.37
C GLU A 63 -10.76 0.21 27.87
N VAL A 64 -11.13 -0.79 27.09
CA VAL A 64 -10.89 -0.80 25.64
C VAL A 64 -11.68 0.31 24.95
N GLU A 65 -12.95 0.51 25.29
CA GLU A 65 -13.79 1.58 24.76
C GLU A 65 -13.25 2.96 25.13
N GLU A 66 -12.82 3.16 26.37
CA GLU A 66 -12.19 4.40 26.82
C GLU A 66 -10.91 4.72 26.02
N TYR A 67 -10.08 3.72 25.79
CA TYR A 67 -8.90 3.90 24.92
C TYR A 67 -9.27 4.29 23.49
N LEU A 68 -10.27 3.64 22.90
CA LEU A 68 -10.75 3.97 21.55
C LEU A 68 -11.27 5.41 21.47
N LEU A 69 -12.01 5.87 22.47
CA LEU A 69 -12.48 7.26 22.58
C LEU A 69 -11.32 8.23 22.77
N CYS A 70 -10.36 7.90 23.63
CA CYS A 70 -9.16 8.72 23.86
C CYS A 70 -8.36 8.91 22.56
N ILE A 71 -8.11 7.83 21.80
CA ILE A 71 -7.40 7.90 20.52
C ILE A 71 -8.16 8.74 19.51
N ARG A 72 -9.49 8.62 19.45
CA ARG A 72 -10.31 9.37 18.52
C ARG A 72 -10.36 10.87 18.86
N ALA A 73 -10.38 11.22 20.15
CA ALA A 73 -10.42 12.60 20.61
C ALA A 73 -9.06 13.32 20.52
N LYS A 74 -7.98 12.68 20.95
CA LYS A 74 -6.66 13.32 21.08
C LYS A 74 -5.85 13.42 19.78
N ALA A 75 -5.99 12.45 18.89
CA ALA A 75 -5.04 12.31 17.77
C ALA A 75 -5.67 12.39 16.39
N THR A 76 -7.00 12.52 16.25
CA THR A 76 -7.69 12.38 14.93
C THR A 76 -6.94 11.40 14.01
N PRO A 77 -6.77 10.13 14.42
CA PRO A 77 -5.97 9.18 13.69
C PRO A 77 -6.55 9.02 12.29
N SER A 78 -5.69 8.73 11.31
CA SER A 78 -6.22 8.37 10.00
C SER A 78 -7.22 7.22 10.17
N LEU A 79 -8.31 7.25 9.42
CA LEU A 79 -9.33 6.18 9.45
C LEU A 79 -8.70 4.79 9.32
N SER A 80 -7.63 4.67 8.53
CA SER A 80 -6.88 3.42 8.35
C SER A 80 -6.22 2.97 9.65
N THR A 81 -5.59 3.89 10.39
CA THR A 81 -4.94 3.57 11.66
C THR A 81 -5.97 3.10 12.70
N PHE A 82 -7.09 3.79 12.78
CA PHE A 82 -8.18 3.41 13.69
C PHE A 82 -8.78 2.04 13.33
N LYS A 83 -8.95 1.76 12.02
CA LYS A 83 -9.36 0.42 11.55
C LYS A 83 -8.36 -0.67 11.90
N HIS A 84 -7.06 -0.42 11.76
CA HIS A 84 -6.05 -1.39 12.17
C HIS A 84 -6.11 -1.70 13.67
N LEU A 85 -6.43 -0.70 14.51
CA LEU A 85 -6.62 -0.91 15.95
C LEU A 85 -7.84 -1.81 16.21
N VAL A 86 -9.02 -1.37 15.78
CA VAL A 86 -10.28 -2.09 16.05
C VAL A 86 -10.27 -3.51 15.46
N TYR A 87 -9.87 -3.65 14.20
CA TYR A 87 -9.82 -4.97 13.57
C TYR A 87 -8.68 -5.84 14.09
N GLY A 88 -7.57 -5.24 14.52
CA GLY A 88 -6.48 -5.95 15.18
C GLY A 88 -6.92 -6.55 16.50
N LEU A 89 -7.61 -5.77 17.35
CA LEU A 89 -8.20 -6.24 18.61
C LEU A 89 -9.26 -7.32 18.36
N ARG A 90 -10.16 -7.12 17.40
CA ARG A 90 -11.15 -8.13 17.02
C ARG A 90 -10.52 -9.47 16.65
N GLN A 91 -9.43 -9.44 15.85
CA GLN A 91 -8.69 -10.66 15.51
C GLN A 91 -7.99 -11.27 16.73
N LEU A 92 -7.44 -10.45 17.60
CA LEU A 92 -6.80 -10.92 18.84
C LEU A 92 -7.81 -11.65 19.72
N TYR A 93 -8.94 -11.01 20.03
CA TYR A 93 -9.99 -11.61 20.87
C TYR A 93 -10.57 -12.89 20.25
N ARG A 94 -10.71 -12.93 18.92
CA ARG A 94 -11.12 -14.15 18.21
C ARG A 94 -10.13 -15.30 18.40
N ILE A 95 -8.82 -15.04 18.37
CA ILE A 95 -7.78 -16.06 18.59
C ILE A 95 -7.87 -16.66 20.00
N TYR A 96 -8.19 -15.82 20.98
CA TYR A 96 -8.29 -16.22 22.39
C TYR A 96 -9.72 -16.56 22.84
N HIS A 97 -10.67 -16.68 21.89
CA HIS A 97 -12.07 -17.05 22.13
C HIS A 97 -12.84 -16.11 23.08
N LEU A 98 -12.43 -14.85 23.18
CA LEU A 98 -13.09 -13.81 23.99
C LEU A 98 -14.25 -13.19 23.18
N LYS A 99 -15.35 -13.91 23.03
CA LYS A 99 -16.48 -13.54 22.16
C LYS A 99 -17.16 -12.24 22.56
N GLU A 100 -17.35 -11.99 23.84
CA GLU A 100 -17.95 -10.76 24.32
C GLU A 100 -17.13 -9.53 23.90
N MET A 101 -15.82 -9.56 24.11
CA MET A 101 -14.89 -8.53 23.68
C MET A 101 -14.87 -8.34 22.15
N GLU A 102 -14.93 -9.45 21.39
CA GLU A 102 -14.99 -9.39 19.93
C GLU A 102 -16.24 -8.69 19.41
N LEU A 103 -17.41 -8.99 20.00
CA LEU A 103 -18.71 -8.48 19.55
C LEU A 103 -18.93 -7.01 19.95
N THR A 104 -18.40 -6.56 21.08
CA THR A 104 -18.54 -5.19 21.55
C THR A 104 -17.77 -4.18 20.70
N LEU A 105 -16.70 -4.60 20.01
CA LEU A 105 -15.92 -3.69 19.17
C LEU A 105 -16.75 -3.12 18.02
N PRO A 106 -16.74 -1.76 17.84
CA PRO A 106 -17.58 -1.10 16.86
C PRO A 106 -17.21 -1.47 15.42
N ALA A 107 -18.20 -1.47 14.52
CA ALA A 107 -17.96 -1.47 13.09
C ALA A 107 -17.44 -0.09 12.66
N VAL A 108 -16.25 -0.04 12.09
CA VAL A 108 -15.65 1.23 11.65
C VAL A 108 -16.06 1.51 10.20
N GLU A 109 -17.04 2.38 10.05
CA GLU A 109 -17.50 2.80 8.71
C GLU A 109 -16.41 3.56 7.94
N SER A 110 -16.43 3.40 6.62
CA SER A 110 -15.61 4.20 5.71
C SER A 110 -16.50 5.12 4.91
N PRO A 111 -16.26 6.42 4.93
CA PRO A 111 -16.93 7.29 3.96
C PRO A 111 -16.62 6.81 2.54
N SER A 112 -17.66 6.60 1.76
CA SER A 112 -17.53 6.29 0.35
C SER A 112 -17.14 7.57 -0.39
N THR A 113 -15.85 7.76 -0.63
CA THR A 113 -15.37 8.86 -1.46
C THR A 113 -15.14 8.36 -2.88
N LEU A 114 -15.71 9.07 -3.86
CA LEU A 114 -15.44 8.75 -5.25
C LEU A 114 -13.94 8.91 -5.57
N PRO A 115 -13.38 7.98 -6.35
CA PRO A 115 -11.97 8.09 -6.74
C PRO A 115 -11.76 9.35 -7.59
N VAL A 116 -10.63 10.02 -7.36
CA VAL A 116 -10.23 11.18 -8.15
C VAL A 116 -9.77 10.70 -9.52
N VAL A 117 -10.50 11.13 -10.57
CA VAL A 117 -10.17 10.82 -11.96
C VAL A 117 -9.49 12.04 -12.60
N LEU A 118 -8.37 11.81 -13.28
CA LEU A 118 -7.69 12.83 -14.09
C LEU A 118 -8.35 12.94 -15.47
N SER A 119 -8.46 14.18 -15.97
CA SER A 119 -8.84 14.41 -17.37
C SER A 119 -7.69 14.04 -18.32
N LYS A 120 -8.00 13.86 -19.62
CA LYS A 120 -6.99 13.58 -20.65
C LYS A 120 -5.87 14.63 -20.65
N GLU A 121 -6.22 15.90 -20.53
CA GLU A 121 -5.27 17.02 -20.50
C GLU A 121 -4.42 17.03 -19.23
N GLU A 122 -4.98 16.67 -18.08
CA GLU A 122 -4.23 16.53 -16.83
C GLU A 122 -3.20 15.38 -16.94
N VAL A 123 -3.59 14.24 -17.53
CA VAL A 123 -2.70 13.11 -17.79
C VAL A 123 -1.59 13.50 -18.75
N ARG A 124 -1.91 14.16 -19.86
CA ARG A 124 -0.93 14.63 -20.83
C ARG A 124 0.10 15.56 -20.16
N ARG A 125 -0.35 16.54 -19.39
CA ARG A 125 0.55 17.42 -18.62
C ARG A 125 1.42 16.66 -17.65
N LEU A 126 0.85 15.68 -16.94
CA LEU A 126 1.58 14.85 -15.98
C LEU A 126 2.70 14.05 -16.66
N LEU A 127 2.42 13.47 -17.83
CA LEU A 127 3.39 12.69 -18.60
C LEU A 127 4.48 13.55 -19.25
N LEU A 128 4.17 14.78 -19.65
CA LEU A 128 5.14 15.68 -20.27
C LEU A 128 6.01 16.44 -19.27
N THR A 129 5.58 16.54 -18.01
CA THR A 129 6.27 17.31 -16.97
C THR A 129 7.66 16.78 -16.58
N PRO A 130 7.93 15.47 -16.44
CA PRO A 130 9.25 14.98 -16.09
C PRO A 130 10.25 15.14 -17.25
N LYS A 131 11.38 15.80 -16.99
CA LYS A 131 12.49 15.87 -17.98
C LYS A 131 13.18 14.52 -18.17
N ASN A 132 13.26 13.71 -17.11
CA ASN A 132 13.90 12.40 -17.14
C ASN A 132 12.97 11.37 -17.78
N GLN A 133 13.45 10.69 -18.82
CA GLN A 133 12.70 9.67 -19.57
C GLN A 133 12.21 8.53 -18.66
N LYS A 134 13.06 8.03 -17.75
CA LYS A 134 12.69 7.00 -16.80
C LYS A 134 11.50 7.41 -15.93
N HIS A 135 11.49 8.66 -15.42
CA HIS A 135 10.38 9.16 -14.61
C HIS A 135 9.07 9.27 -15.41
N ARG A 136 9.16 9.69 -16.67
CA ARG A 136 8.01 9.76 -17.59
C ARG A 136 7.42 8.37 -17.83
N LEU A 137 8.31 7.40 -18.11
CA LEU A 137 7.90 6.01 -18.35
C LEU A 137 7.35 5.33 -17.10
N LEU A 138 7.91 5.59 -15.91
CA LEU A 138 7.34 5.14 -14.63
C LEU A 138 5.88 5.58 -14.47
N ILE A 139 5.61 6.87 -14.68
CA ILE A 139 4.25 7.43 -14.60
C ILE A 139 3.37 6.80 -15.69
N GLY A 140 3.89 6.73 -16.93
CA GLY A 140 3.18 6.15 -18.06
C GLY A 140 2.80 4.70 -17.85
N THR A 141 3.71 3.88 -17.33
CA THR A 141 3.46 2.46 -17.09
C THR A 141 2.42 2.24 -15.99
N ILE A 142 2.48 3.03 -14.89
CA ILE A 142 1.45 2.98 -13.84
C ILE A 142 0.09 3.37 -14.41
N TYR A 143 0.05 4.45 -15.19
CA TYR A 143 -1.19 5.00 -15.70
C TYR A 143 -1.81 4.11 -16.80
N ASP A 144 -1.04 3.74 -17.80
CA ASP A 144 -1.49 3.00 -18.98
C ASP A 144 -1.86 1.54 -18.62
N GLY A 145 -1.00 0.87 -17.84
CA GLY A 145 -1.23 -0.50 -17.38
C GLY A 145 -2.11 -0.63 -16.13
N GLY A 146 -2.47 0.47 -15.48
CA GLY A 146 -3.21 0.44 -14.22
C GLY A 146 -2.50 -0.34 -13.12
N LEU A 147 -1.17 -0.21 -13.03
CA LEU A 147 -0.34 -0.95 -12.10
C LEU A 147 -0.36 -0.34 -10.70
N ARG A 148 -0.31 -1.21 -9.69
CA ARG A 148 0.03 -0.77 -8.33
C ARG A 148 1.53 -0.48 -8.23
N ILE A 149 1.92 0.37 -7.28
CA ILE A 149 3.35 0.69 -7.08
C ILE A 149 4.15 -0.59 -6.80
N SER A 150 3.63 -1.51 -5.98
CA SER A 150 4.28 -2.80 -5.70
C SER A 150 4.42 -3.68 -6.93
N GLU A 151 3.46 -3.65 -7.85
CA GLU A 151 3.52 -4.39 -9.11
C GLU A 151 4.59 -3.79 -10.04
N LEU A 152 4.68 -2.45 -10.09
CA LEU A 152 5.73 -1.78 -10.86
C LEU A 152 7.14 -2.05 -10.33
N ILE A 153 7.33 -2.10 -9.00
CA ILE A 153 8.61 -2.41 -8.36
C ILE A 153 9.12 -3.79 -8.78
N ASN A 154 8.20 -4.77 -8.86
CA ASN A 154 8.51 -6.16 -9.18
C ASN A 154 8.49 -6.47 -10.68
N LEU A 155 8.15 -5.49 -11.52
CA LEU A 155 8.01 -5.69 -12.96
C LEU A 155 9.36 -5.95 -13.60
N GLN A 156 9.50 -7.11 -14.24
CA GLN A 156 10.71 -7.54 -14.94
C GLN A 156 10.61 -7.24 -16.44
N ILE A 157 11.75 -7.14 -17.11
CA ILE A 157 11.82 -6.90 -18.55
C ILE A 157 11.08 -8.02 -19.32
N LYS A 158 11.27 -9.27 -18.91
CA LYS A 158 10.60 -10.45 -19.51
C LYS A 158 9.09 -10.50 -19.36
N ASP A 159 8.53 -9.65 -18.49
CA ASP A 159 7.08 -9.56 -18.29
C ASP A 159 6.41 -8.64 -19.33
N VAL A 160 7.19 -7.93 -20.15
CA VAL A 160 6.68 -7.03 -21.18
C VAL A 160 6.71 -7.72 -22.53
N ASP A 161 5.54 -8.05 -23.07
CA ASP A 161 5.38 -8.54 -24.43
C ASP A 161 5.18 -7.32 -25.37
N PHE A 162 6.25 -6.94 -26.05
CA PHE A 162 6.26 -5.77 -26.93
C PHE A 162 5.47 -6.00 -28.23
N ASP A 163 5.34 -7.24 -28.69
CA ASP A 163 4.66 -7.58 -29.93
C ASP A 163 3.15 -7.58 -29.72
N ARG A 164 2.70 -8.23 -28.63
CA ARG A 164 1.29 -8.23 -28.22
C ARG A 164 0.87 -6.96 -27.49
N LYS A 165 1.82 -6.09 -27.12
CA LYS A 165 1.61 -4.87 -26.34
C LYS A 165 0.92 -5.15 -25.02
N MET A 166 1.43 -6.12 -24.27
CA MET A 166 0.87 -6.58 -23.02
C MET A 166 1.95 -6.59 -21.94
N ILE A 167 1.53 -6.39 -20.70
CA ILE A 167 2.37 -6.61 -19.51
C ILE A 167 1.76 -7.75 -18.71
N HIS A 168 2.57 -8.74 -18.36
CA HIS A 168 2.20 -9.80 -17.43
C HIS A 168 2.46 -9.36 -16.00
N ILE A 169 1.41 -9.17 -15.22
CA ILE A 169 1.48 -8.82 -13.79
C ILE A 169 1.40 -10.10 -12.98
N ARG A 170 2.53 -10.47 -12.37
CA ARG A 170 2.62 -11.65 -11.53
C ARG A 170 2.19 -11.34 -10.10
N GLN A 171 1.58 -12.32 -9.45
CA GLN A 171 1.20 -12.28 -8.03
C GLN A 171 0.51 -10.97 -7.61
N SER A 172 -0.44 -10.52 -8.41
CA SER A 172 -1.32 -9.40 -8.09
C SER A 172 -2.09 -9.64 -6.77
N LYS A 173 -2.95 -8.72 -6.38
CA LYS A 173 -3.82 -8.86 -5.20
C LYS A 173 -4.51 -10.24 -5.23
N TYR A 174 -4.41 -10.99 -4.13
CA TYR A 174 -4.84 -12.40 -3.98
C TYR A 174 -4.00 -13.43 -4.76
N LYS A 175 -2.72 -13.12 -5.09
CA LYS A 175 -1.78 -14.03 -5.81
C LYS A 175 -2.30 -14.49 -7.18
N LYS A 176 -3.15 -13.67 -7.84
CA LYS A 176 -3.64 -13.95 -9.19
C LYS A 176 -2.83 -13.19 -10.22
N ASP A 177 -2.42 -13.87 -11.27
CA ASP A 177 -1.76 -13.27 -12.42
C ASP A 177 -2.78 -12.60 -13.34
N ARG A 178 -2.36 -11.54 -14.01
CA ARG A 178 -3.17 -10.90 -15.06
C ARG A 178 -2.31 -10.28 -16.14
N TYR A 179 -2.84 -10.24 -17.35
CA TYR A 179 -2.28 -9.48 -18.44
C TYR A 179 -2.98 -8.12 -18.56
N VAL A 180 -2.22 -7.06 -18.78
CA VAL A 180 -2.76 -5.72 -19.03
C VAL A 180 -2.25 -5.19 -20.36
N PRO A 181 -3.13 -4.66 -21.23
CA PRO A 181 -2.71 -4.04 -22.49
C PRO A 181 -2.04 -2.70 -22.23
N ILE A 182 -1.05 -2.35 -23.06
CA ILE A 182 -0.34 -1.08 -23.03
C ILE A 182 -0.39 -0.40 -24.41
N SER A 183 -0.32 0.92 -24.41
CA SER A 183 -0.39 1.71 -25.65
C SER A 183 0.87 1.56 -26.50
N SER A 184 0.71 1.74 -27.82
CA SER A 184 1.86 1.75 -28.75
C SER A 184 2.87 2.86 -28.43
N MET A 185 2.43 3.96 -27.80
CA MET A 185 3.33 5.03 -27.38
C MET A 185 4.20 4.58 -26.21
N LEU A 186 3.62 3.91 -25.20
CA LEU A 186 4.38 3.36 -24.08
C LEU A 186 5.36 2.30 -24.58
N VAL A 187 4.94 1.41 -25.47
CA VAL A 187 5.82 0.41 -26.11
C VAL A 187 7.05 1.05 -26.75
N ARG A 188 6.86 2.08 -27.59
CA ARG A 188 7.97 2.80 -28.22
C ARG A 188 8.91 3.43 -27.19
N GLY A 189 8.32 4.09 -26.18
CA GLY A 189 9.10 4.71 -25.11
C GLY A 189 9.91 3.71 -24.29
N LEU A 190 9.33 2.56 -23.98
CA LEU A 190 10.01 1.48 -23.26
C LEU A 190 11.13 0.86 -24.09
N LYS A 191 10.91 0.57 -25.37
CA LYS A 191 11.98 0.07 -26.27
C LYS A 191 13.16 1.04 -26.29
N SER A 192 12.92 2.31 -26.57
CA SER A 192 13.99 3.33 -26.56
C SER A 192 14.69 3.47 -25.20
N TYR A 193 13.96 3.30 -24.10
CA TYR A 193 14.54 3.32 -22.77
C TYR A 193 15.45 2.12 -22.52
N LEU A 194 15.04 0.91 -22.93
CA LEU A 194 15.84 -0.32 -22.82
C LEU A 194 17.13 -0.21 -23.62
N ASP A 195 17.05 0.28 -24.86
CA ASP A 195 18.20 0.46 -25.75
C ASP A 195 19.25 1.42 -25.17
N ILE A 196 18.81 2.50 -24.49
CA ILE A 196 19.70 3.53 -23.94
C ILE A 196 20.25 3.15 -22.57
N THR A 197 19.45 2.55 -21.70
CA THR A 197 19.81 2.36 -20.28
C THR A 197 20.29 0.95 -19.97
N ASP A 198 20.01 -0.01 -20.86
CA ASP A 198 20.34 -1.43 -20.69
C ASP A 198 20.11 -1.92 -19.24
N PRO A 199 18.86 -1.84 -18.72
CA PRO A 199 18.56 -2.28 -17.36
C PRO A 199 18.70 -3.80 -17.27
N GLN A 200 18.95 -4.30 -16.05
CA GLN A 200 19.03 -5.75 -15.79
C GLN A 200 17.84 -6.18 -14.94
N ASP A 201 17.32 -7.38 -15.24
CA ASP A 201 16.22 -8.06 -14.54
C ASP A 201 14.93 -7.24 -14.46
N TYR A 202 14.94 -6.12 -13.74
CA TYR A 202 13.77 -5.26 -13.54
C TYR A 202 13.65 -4.22 -14.65
N LEU A 203 12.43 -3.97 -15.08
CA LEU A 203 12.15 -2.95 -16.11
C LEU A 203 12.68 -1.56 -15.70
N PHE A 204 12.57 -1.23 -14.40
CA PHE A 204 13.11 0.01 -13.85
C PHE A 204 14.07 -0.29 -12.70
N ASN A 205 15.36 -0.22 -12.97
CA ASN A 205 16.36 -0.44 -11.93
C ASN A 205 16.38 0.70 -10.90
N GLY A 206 16.82 0.40 -9.69
CA GLY A 206 17.08 1.36 -8.63
C GLY A 206 18.34 2.20 -8.86
N LYS A 207 19.09 2.46 -7.77
CA LYS A 207 20.37 3.16 -7.83
C LYS A 207 21.49 2.27 -8.39
N VAL A 208 21.41 0.99 -8.12
CA VAL A 208 22.34 -0.03 -8.61
C VAL A 208 21.67 -0.78 -9.75
N LYS A 209 22.41 -1.07 -10.82
CA LYS A 209 21.94 -1.85 -11.97
C LYS A 209 21.51 -3.26 -11.46
N GLY A 210 20.39 -3.77 -11.92
CA GLY A 210 19.80 -5.03 -11.45
C GLY A 210 19.04 -4.94 -10.10
N SER A 211 19.10 -3.82 -9.38
CA SER A 211 18.32 -3.66 -8.14
C SER A 211 16.92 -3.11 -8.40
N GLN A 212 15.98 -3.46 -7.52
CA GLN A 212 14.63 -2.90 -7.54
C GLN A 212 14.63 -1.40 -7.25
N ILE A 213 13.74 -0.67 -7.92
CA ILE A 213 13.47 0.72 -7.55
C ILE A 213 12.68 0.76 -6.23
N SER A 214 13.05 1.67 -5.32
CA SER A 214 12.34 1.79 -4.04
C SER A 214 10.96 2.43 -4.20
N GLU A 215 10.02 2.01 -3.36
CA GLU A 215 8.68 2.61 -3.30
C GLU A 215 8.74 4.12 -3.04
N THR A 216 9.66 4.56 -2.16
CA THR A 216 9.88 5.97 -1.86
C THR A 216 10.30 6.77 -3.09
N ALA A 217 11.16 6.19 -3.95
CA ALA A 217 11.58 6.84 -5.19
C ALA A 217 10.41 7.01 -6.16
N ILE A 218 9.58 5.98 -6.33
CA ILE A 218 8.39 6.04 -7.19
C ILE A 218 7.40 7.09 -6.65
N ARG A 219 7.09 7.07 -5.35
CA ARG A 219 6.21 8.06 -4.71
C ARG A 219 6.73 9.48 -4.89
N TRP A 220 8.04 9.69 -4.77
CA TRP A 220 8.66 10.98 -5.01
C TRP A 220 8.47 11.45 -6.46
N VAL A 221 8.69 10.55 -7.45
CA VAL A 221 8.49 10.86 -8.87
C VAL A 221 7.04 11.28 -9.13
N LEU A 222 6.08 10.50 -8.63
CA LEU A 222 4.65 10.76 -8.77
C LEU A 222 4.25 12.09 -8.14
N HIS A 223 4.63 12.32 -6.88
CA HIS A 223 4.33 13.56 -6.15
C HIS A 223 4.92 14.79 -6.86
N ARG A 224 6.19 14.69 -7.28
CA ARG A 224 6.87 15.79 -8.01
C ARG A 224 6.21 16.04 -9.37
N GLY A 225 5.81 14.98 -10.08
CA GLY A 225 5.07 15.10 -11.34
C GLY A 225 3.76 15.85 -11.17
N ILE A 226 2.93 15.46 -10.20
CA ILE A 226 1.65 16.11 -9.89
C ILE A 226 1.86 17.58 -9.52
N LYS A 227 2.78 17.85 -8.59
CA LYS A 227 3.05 19.23 -8.15
C LYS A 227 3.47 20.13 -9.31
N ARG A 228 4.32 19.64 -10.22
CA ARG A 228 4.82 20.41 -11.37
C ARG A 228 3.81 20.54 -12.51
N SER A 229 2.91 19.57 -12.68
CA SER A 229 1.87 19.62 -13.72
C SER A 229 0.72 20.57 -13.39
N GLY A 230 0.72 21.19 -12.18
CA GLY A 230 -0.35 22.10 -11.75
C GLY A 230 -1.68 21.44 -11.47
N ILE A 231 -1.70 20.12 -11.27
CA ILE A 231 -2.93 19.38 -10.93
C ILE A 231 -3.28 19.65 -9.47
N LYS A 232 -4.41 20.35 -9.24
CA LYS A 232 -4.87 20.73 -7.90
C LYS A 232 -5.67 19.62 -7.18
N LYS A 233 -6.00 18.53 -7.86
CA LYS A 233 -6.76 17.42 -7.28
C LYS A 233 -5.96 16.70 -6.21
N ARG A 234 -6.48 16.66 -4.99
CA ARG A 234 -5.88 15.88 -3.87
C ARG A 234 -6.14 14.40 -4.11
N SER A 235 -5.15 13.55 -3.81
CA SER A 235 -5.27 12.07 -3.83
C SER A 235 -5.36 11.43 -5.21
N VAL A 236 -4.60 11.92 -6.20
CA VAL A 236 -4.49 11.23 -7.50
C VAL A 236 -3.87 9.82 -7.35
N PHE A 237 -2.98 9.66 -6.38
CA PHE A 237 -2.41 8.36 -6.01
C PHE A 237 -2.65 8.16 -4.52
N THR A 238 -3.64 7.34 -4.17
CA THR A 238 -3.90 6.98 -2.79
C THR A 238 -2.68 6.25 -2.19
N PRO A 239 -2.41 6.39 -0.87
CA PRO A 239 -1.28 5.71 -0.21
C PRO A 239 -1.29 4.18 -0.36
N PHE A 240 -2.40 3.60 -0.77
CA PHE A 240 -2.64 2.16 -0.86
C PHE A 240 -2.62 1.58 -2.27
N GLY A 241 -1.93 2.20 -3.23
CA GLY A 241 -1.69 1.55 -4.52
C GLY A 241 -2.92 0.93 -5.21
N THR A 242 -4.11 1.43 -4.93
CA THR A 242 -5.29 1.05 -5.70
C THR A 242 -5.21 1.74 -7.05
N ALA A 243 -5.00 0.91 -8.08
CA ALA A 243 -5.09 1.34 -9.46
C ALA A 243 -6.35 2.16 -9.67
N MET A 244 -6.24 3.23 -10.43
CA MET A 244 -7.40 3.91 -11.00
C MET A 244 -8.34 2.88 -11.64
N PRO A 245 -9.67 3.08 -11.62
CA PRO A 245 -10.61 2.18 -12.30
C PRO A 245 -10.21 2.07 -13.77
N HIS A 246 -10.06 0.84 -14.25
CA HIS A 246 -9.61 0.51 -15.61
C HIS A 246 -10.44 1.16 -16.74
N THR A 247 -11.63 1.68 -16.43
CA THR A 247 -12.58 2.21 -17.41
C THR A 247 -12.20 3.58 -17.99
N CYS A 248 -11.38 4.38 -17.29
CA CYS A 248 -11.02 5.74 -17.76
C CYS A 248 -9.74 5.80 -18.62
N LEU A 249 -9.03 4.70 -18.76
CA LEU A 249 -7.66 4.70 -19.29
C LEU A 249 -7.57 4.49 -20.81
N ARG A 250 -8.57 3.82 -21.41
CA ARG A 250 -8.52 3.43 -22.83
C ARG A 250 -8.67 4.57 -23.83
N THR A 251 -9.24 5.70 -23.44
CA THR A 251 -9.59 6.78 -24.38
C THR A 251 -8.62 7.96 -24.39
N ALA A 252 -7.62 8.00 -23.52
CA ALA A 252 -6.71 9.14 -23.41
C ALA A 252 -5.56 9.16 -24.43
N TRP A 253 -5.32 8.01 -25.14
CA TRP A 253 -4.17 7.83 -26.05
C TRP A 253 -4.55 7.58 -27.51
N ILE A 254 -5.87 7.57 -27.84
CA ILE A 254 -6.35 7.37 -29.22
C ILE A 254 -6.80 8.73 -29.77
N SER A 255 -5.85 9.59 -30.01
CA SER A 255 -5.97 10.71 -30.98
C SER A 255 -4.59 11.35 -31.16
#